data_9c88ef6d46284091fc4f1df42ff1935a
#
_entry.id   9c88ef6d46284091fc4f1df42ff1935a
#
_cell.length_a   1.000
_cell.length_b   1.000
_cell.length_c   1.000
_cell.angle_alpha   90.00
_cell.angle_beta   90.00
_cell.angle_gamma   90.00
#
_symmetry.space_group_name_H-M   'P 1'
#
loop_
_entity.id
_entity.type
_entity.pdbx_description
1 polymer ?
#
loop_
_entity_poly.entity_id
_entity_poly.type
_entity_poly.pdbx_seq_one_letter_code
_entity_poly.pdbx_strand_id
1 'polypeptide(L)'
;MDNLFKLIDNRIQKILSKSSHINSEIAQVISTDGRLAVVRLLTTNTEYTMPNYSGSDVKVGDTVYVYWKGSFLSPQSAYIGASTRSDFPLTYIYGVNTTGSTSSAKSEINLNSVVNDCTVNLVFNAVISASNAGQFTFTIYADNVAEIYVPTGTTISNGYVNCNFTIPLLFADAGTHNIKVVGNGMGTVTQMKSYVFGQGIKEGGTNG
;
A
#
# COMPACT_ATOMS: atom_id res chain seq x y z
N MET A 1 49.84 10.73 5.22
CA MET A 1 48.49 10.42 5.67
C MET A 1 47.41 10.95 4.73
N ASP A 2 47.58 12.08 4.03
CA ASP A 2 46.58 12.68 3.16
C ASP A 2 46.12 11.84 1.95
N ASN A 3 46.97 10.95 1.44
CA ASN A 3 46.61 10.08 0.32
C ASN A 3 45.59 8.99 0.66
N LEU A 4 45.61 8.51 1.90
CA LEU A 4 44.68 7.47 2.34
C LEU A 4 43.27 8.02 2.53
N PHE A 5 43.15 9.22 3.12
CA PHE A 5 41.84 9.87 3.28
C PHE A 5 41.22 10.25 1.92
N LYS A 6 42.02 10.76 0.98
CA LYS A 6 41.54 11.01 -0.38
C LYS A 6 41.11 9.74 -1.11
N LEU A 7 41.76 8.63 -0.88
CA LEU A 7 41.40 7.33 -1.47
C LEU A 7 40.10 6.78 -0.87
N ILE A 8 39.91 6.96 0.43
CA ILE A 8 38.68 6.59 1.14
C ILE A 8 37.52 7.47 0.68
N ASP A 9 37.69 8.79 0.61
CA ASP A 9 36.69 9.72 0.12
C ASP A 9 36.28 9.42 -1.32
N ASN A 10 37.23 9.16 -2.21
CA ASN A 10 36.95 8.78 -3.59
C ASN A 10 36.21 7.43 -3.70
N ARG A 11 36.47 6.47 -2.83
CA ARG A 11 35.73 5.21 -2.77
C ARG A 11 34.31 5.39 -2.22
N ILE A 12 34.16 6.19 -1.17
CA ILE A 12 32.85 6.53 -0.59
C ILE A 12 32.02 7.28 -1.64
N GLN A 13 32.55 8.28 -2.31
CA GLN A 13 31.88 9.00 -3.39
C GLN A 13 31.49 8.07 -4.54
N LYS A 14 32.35 7.11 -4.90
CA LYS A 14 32.08 6.13 -5.95
C LYS A 14 31.02 5.08 -5.54
N ILE A 15 30.94 4.75 -4.27
CA ILE A 15 29.88 3.90 -3.71
C ILE A 15 28.55 4.67 -3.64
N LEU A 16 28.58 5.91 -3.15
CA LEU A 16 27.39 6.77 -3.09
C LEU A 16 26.86 7.11 -4.49
N SER A 17 27.72 7.33 -5.48
CA SER A 17 27.28 7.56 -6.86
C SER A 17 26.75 6.32 -7.57
N LYS A 18 27.12 5.12 -7.11
CA LYS A 18 26.58 3.84 -7.58
C LYS A 18 25.37 3.35 -6.80
N SER A 19 25.14 3.85 -5.60
CA SER A 19 23.92 3.56 -4.88
C SER A 19 22.79 4.33 -5.58
N SER A 20 21.89 3.60 -6.19
CA SER A 20 20.68 4.14 -6.83
C SER A 20 19.68 4.59 -5.75
N HIS A 21 20.09 5.49 -4.85
CA HIS A 21 19.14 6.08 -3.93
C HIS A 21 18.18 6.97 -4.72
N ILE A 22 16.92 6.55 -4.71
CA ILE A 22 15.83 7.38 -5.14
C ILE A 22 15.49 8.26 -3.93
N ASN A 23 15.66 9.55 -4.10
CA ASN A 23 15.21 10.53 -3.12
C ASN A 23 13.77 10.93 -3.45
N SER A 24 13.03 11.34 -2.44
CA SER A 24 11.67 11.84 -2.61
C SER A 24 11.42 13.04 -1.72
N GLU A 25 10.59 13.95 -2.21
CA GLU A 25 10.14 15.13 -1.48
C GLU A 25 8.70 15.45 -1.83
N ILE A 26 8.01 16.16 -0.96
CA ILE A 26 6.65 16.61 -1.19
C ILE A 26 6.68 18.00 -1.83
N ALA A 27 5.87 18.17 -2.88
CA ALA A 27 5.75 19.43 -3.60
C ALA A 27 4.29 19.76 -3.91
N GLN A 28 4.00 21.03 -4.16
CA GLN A 28 2.71 21.51 -4.60
C GLN A 28 2.75 21.81 -6.10
N VAL A 29 1.74 21.40 -6.85
CA VAL A 29 1.58 21.70 -8.27
C VAL A 29 1.17 23.16 -8.44
N ILE A 30 1.95 23.94 -9.18
CA ILE A 30 1.72 25.36 -9.46
C ILE A 30 1.05 25.54 -10.82
N SER A 31 1.47 24.76 -11.81
CA SER A 31 0.84 24.71 -13.13
C SER A 31 1.08 23.36 -13.78
N THR A 32 0.22 22.97 -14.72
CA THR A 32 0.35 21.71 -15.45
C THR A 32 -0.30 21.79 -16.81
N ASP A 33 0.25 21.06 -17.79
CA ASP A 33 -0.36 20.77 -19.09
C ASP A 33 -0.77 19.29 -19.23
N GLY A 34 -0.73 18.54 -18.10
CA GLY A 34 -1.01 17.11 -18.03
C GLY A 34 0.23 16.22 -18.18
N ARG A 35 1.19 16.59 -19.03
CA ARG A 35 2.45 15.86 -19.23
C ARG A 35 3.61 16.42 -18.41
N LEU A 36 3.68 17.74 -18.34
CA LEU A 36 4.64 18.47 -17.53
C LEU A 36 3.89 19.24 -16.45
N ALA A 37 4.51 19.36 -15.31
CA ALA A 37 4.01 20.21 -14.24
C ALA A 37 5.13 21.07 -13.68
N VAL A 38 4.81 22.31 -13.34
CA VAL A 38 5.63 23.14 -12.47
C VAL A 38 5.22 22.81 -11.04
N VAL A 39 6.17 22.37 -10.24
CA VAL A 39 5.93 22.05 -8.83
C VAL A 39 6.83 22.90 -7.95
N ARG A 40 6.31 23.27 -6.78
CA ARG A 40 7.05 24.00 -5.74
C ARG A 40 7.34 23.05 -4.60
N LEU A 41 8.63 22.81 -4.31
CA LEU A 41 9.03 21.99 -3.16
C LEU A 41 8.62 22.68 -1.86
N LEU A 42 8.04 21.93 -0.93
CA LEU A 42 7.56 22.48 0.34
C LEU A 42 8.70 22.84 1.31
N THR A 43 9.86 22.18 1.18
CA THR A 43 11.01 22.42 2.06
C THR A 43 11.81 23.66 1.66
N THR A 44 12.02 23.87 0.36
CA THR A 44 12.90 24.93 -0.16
C THR A 44 12.14 26.09 -0.81
N ASN A 45 10.83 25.93 -1.03
CA ASN A 45 9.98 26.86 -1.77
C ASN A 45 10.50 27.16 -3.21
N THR A 46 11.27 26.23 -3.78
CA THR A 46 11.85 26.35 -5.12
C THR A 46 10.94 25.66 -6.14
N GLU A 47 10.80 26.27 -7.32
CA GLU A 47 9.98 25.73 -8.40
C GLU A 47 10.82 24.96 -9.42
N TYR A 48 10.27 23.84 -9.89
CA TYR A 48 10.87 22.98 -10.91
C TYR A 48 9.83 22.53 -11.91
N THR A 49 10.20 22.49 -13.17
CA THR A 49 9.38 21.86 -14.22
C THR A 49 9.84 20.43 -14.41
N MET A 50 8.91 19.49 -14.32
CA MET A 50 9.23 18.07 -14.44
C MET A 50 8.09 17.25 -15.06
N PRO A 51 8.39 16.07 -15.65
CA PRO A 51 7.38 15.21 -16.21
C PRO A 51 6.49 14.57 -15.15
N ASN A 52 5.22 14.43 -15.49
CA ASN A 52 4.25 13.71 -14.68
C ASN A 52 4.20 12.23 -15.11
N TYR A 53 4.76 11.34 -14.29
CA TYR A 53 4.73 9.88 -14.45
C TYR A 53 3.84 9.19 -13.41
N SER A 54 3.00 9.96 -12.70
CA SER A 54 2.11 9.41 -11.66
C SER A 54 0.98 8.53 -12.23
N GLY A 55 0.78 8.53 -13.55
CA GLY A 55 -0.34 7.84 -14.18
C GLY A 55 -1.70 8.52 -13.98
N SER A 56 -1.74 9.66 -13.29
CA SER A 56 -2.97 10.41 -13.01
C SER A 56 -2.83 11.86 -13.45
N ASP A 57 -3.99 12.48 -13.77
CA ASP A 57 -4.03 13.91 -14.03
C ASP A 57 -3.78 14.67 -12.72
N VAL A 58 -2.66 15.38 -12.67
CA VAL A 58 -2.36 16.31 -11.58
C VAL A 58 -2.97 17.67 -11.91
N LYS A 59 -3.52 18.33 -10.89
CA LYS A 59 -4.16 19.64 -10.99
C LYS A 59 -3.38 20.69 -10.21
N VAL A 60 -3.55 21.95 -10.58
CA VAL A 60 -3.01 23.07 -9.80
C VAL A 60 -3.53 23.01 -8.36
N GLY A 61 -2.62 23.10 -7.41
CA GLY A 61 -2.91 22.98 -5.98
C GLY A 61 -2.71 21.59 -5.40
N ASP A 62 -2.61 20.55 -6.25
CA ASP A 62 -2.36 19.18 -5.77
C ASP A 62 -1.01 19.09 -5.05
N THR A 63 -0.96 18.22 -4.06
CA THR A 63 0.28 17.81 -3.42
C THR A 63 0.79 16.53 -4.09
N VAL A 64 2.06 16.50 -4.47
CA VAL A 64 2.67 15.40 -5.21
C VAL A 64 3.97 14.97 -4.57
N TYR A 65 4.35 13.70 -4.80
CA TYR A 65 5.69 13.23 -4.49
C TYR A 65 6.58 13.38 -5.71
N VAL A 66 7.70 14.07 -5.53
CA VAL A 66 8.75 14.24 -6.52
C VAL A 66 9.86 13.25 -6.21
N TYR A 67 10.33 12.54 -7.23
CA TYR A 67 11.42 11.57 -7.13
C TYR A 67 12.58 11.97 -8.02
N TRP A 68 13.81 11.76 -7.55
CA TRP A 68 15.02 11.96 -8.35
C TRP A 68 16.14 11.02 -7.95
N LYS A 69 17.10 10.83 -8.84
CA LYS A 69 18.34 10.07 -8.59
C LYS A 69 19.48 11.02 -8.24
N GLY A 70 20.28 10.63 -7.25
CA GLY A 70 21.50 11.38 -6.88
C GLY A 70 21.31 12.31 -5.69
N SER A 71 22.39 13.01 -5.33
CA SER A 71 22.45 13.85 -4.12
C SER A 71 21.70 15.17 -4.23
N PHE A 72 21.49 15.65 -5.45
CA PHE A 72 20.84 16.93 -5.71
C PHE A 72 19.67 16.73 -6.68
N LEU A 73 18.60 17.49 -6.44
CA LEU A 73 17.47 17.53 -7.35
C LEU A 73 17.95 18.09 -8.69
N SER A 74 17.86 17.28 -9.73
CA SER A 74 18.11 17.69 -11.10
C SER A 74 16.80 17.65 -11.88
N PRO A 75 16.35 18.76 -12.48
CA PRO A 75 15.12 18.78 -13.27
C PRO A 75 15.08 17.73 -14.39
N GLN A 76 16.24 17.35 -14.92
CA GLN A 76 16.37 16.35 -15.98
C GLN A 76 16.16 14.90 -15.50
N SER A 77 16.33 14.64 -14.21
CA SER A 77 16.16 13.32 -13.61
C SER A 77 14.99 13.23 -12.64
N ALA A 78 14.35 14.35 -12.34
CA ALA A 78 13.22 14.42 -11.42
C ALA A 78 11.89 14.21 -12.15
N TYR A 79 10.96 13.56 -11.47
CA TYR A 79 9.62 13.32 -12.00
C TYR A 79 8.60 13.25 -10.88
N ILE A 80 7.33 13.49 -11.21
CA ILE A 80 6.21 13.25 -10.31
C ILE A 80 5.86 11.77 -10.41
N GLY A 81 6.02 11.03 -9.32
CA GLY A 81 5.78 9.60 -9.28
C GLY A 81 4.47 9.21 -8.59
N ALA A 82 3.91 10.12 -7.78
CA ALA A 82 2.63 9.92 -7.14
C ALA A 82 1.98 11.28 -6.83
N SER A 83 0.67 11.35 -6.96
CA SER A 83 -0.13 12.49 -6.51
C SER A 83 -0.79 12.10 -5.19
N THR A 84 -0.61 12.89 -4.15
CA THR A 84 -1.50 12.85 -2.99
C THR A 84 -2.70 13.71 -3.35
N ARG A 85 -3.71 13.11 -3.96
CA ARG A 85 -4.95 13.84 -4.19
C ARG A 85 -5.53 14.22 -2.83
N SER A 86 -5.61 15.50 -2.55
CA SER A 86 -6.33 16.01 -1.38
C SER A 86 -7.80 15.60 -1.37
N ASP A 87 -8.33 15.24 -2.55
CA ASP A 87 -9.71 14.79 -2.73
C ASP A 87 -9.95 13.36 -2.20
N PHE A 88 -8.87 12.61 -1.91
CA PHE A 88 -8.96 11.25 -1.39
C PHE A 88 -8.12 11.09 -0.11
N PRO A 89 -8.71 11.38 1.04
CA PRO A 89 -8.03 11.15 2.32
C PRO A 89 -7.72 9.67 2.49
N LEU A 90 -6.67 9.37 3.25
CA LEU A 90 -6.39 8.01 3.67
C LEU A 90 -7.58 7.52 4.52
N THR A 91 -8.25 6.50 4.01
CA THR A 91 -9.46 5.95 4.64
C THR A 91 -9.18 4.54 5.14
N TYR A 92 -9.74 4.21 6.30
CA TYR A 92 -9.70 2.89 6.91
C TYR A 92 -11.12 2.33 6.93
N ILE A 93 -11.31 1.12 6.40
CA ILE A 93 -12.59 0.42 6.40
C ILE A 93 -12.42 -0.93 7.08
N TYR A 94 -13.15 -1.15 8.15
CA TYR A 94 -13.06 -2.37 8.95
C TYR A 94 -13.98 -3.45 8.42
N GLY A 95 -13.51 -4.69 8.49
CA GLY A 95 -14.29 -5.85 8.09
C GLY A 95 -15.23 -6.34 9.17
N VAL A 96 -16.34 -6.90 8.73
CA VAL A 96 -17.22 -7.71 9.58
C VAL A 96 -16.63 -9.10 9.67
N ASN A 97 -16.30 -9.54 10.89
CA ASN A 97 -15.57 -10.77 11.14
C ASN A 97 -16.46 -11.81 11.80
N THR A 98 -16.45 -13.02 11.27
CA THR A 98 -17.10 -14.20 11.86
C THR A 98 -16.03 -15.18 12.31
N THR A 99 -15.96 -15.44 13.61
CA THR A 99 -15.07 -16.44 14.22
C THR A 99 -15.78 -17.78 14.34
N GLY A 100 -15.01 -18.85 14.55
CA GLY A 100 -15.55 -20.21 14.67
C GLY A 100 -14.56 -21.23 14.12
N SER A 101 -15.04 -22.41 13.67
CA SER A 101 -14.15 -23.35 12.98
C SER A 101 -13.44 -22.63 11.82
N THR A 102 -12.18 -22.97 11.57
CA THR A 102 -11.41 -22.32 10.50
C THR A 102 -12.17 -22.36 9.16
N SER A 103 -12.85 -23.45 8.86
CA SER A 103 -13.65 -23.60 7.65
C SER A 103 -14.93 -22.74 7.59
N SER A 104 -15.37 -22.16 8.72
CA SER A 104 -16.51 -21.26 8.78
C SER A 104 -16.10 -19.81 9.04
N ALA A 105 -14.83 -19.59 9.40
CA ALA A 105 -14.32 -18.27 9.70
C ALA A 105 -14.22 -17.44 8.44
N LYS A 106 -14.75 -16.23 8.48
CA LYS A 106 -14.70 -15.29 7.36
C LYS A 106 -14.62 -13.85 7.83
N SER A 107 -14.02 -13.03 6.99
CA SER A 107 -14.06 -11.57 7.10
C SER A 107 -14.58 -10.98 5.81
N GLU A 108 -15.46 -10.00 5.88
CA GLU A 108 -16.03 -9.32 4.73
C GLU A 108 -15.85 -7.80 4.89
N ILE A 109 -15.34 -7.15 3.85
CA ILE A 109 -15.14 -5.70 3.79
C ILE A 109 -15.83 -5.20 2.53
N ASN A 110 -16.79 -4.29 2.69
CA ASN A 110 -17.50 -3.67 1.57
C ASN A 110 -16.95 -2.27 1.30
N LEU A 111 -16.49 -2.06 0.08
CA LEU A 111 -16.01 -0.78 -0.42
C LEU A 111 -17.11 -0.19 -1.30
N ASN A 112 -17.85 0.79 -0.79
CA ASN A 112 -19.01 1.34 -1.52
C ASN A 112 -18.63 2.35 -2.60
N SER A 113 -17.42 2.84 -2.58
CA SER A 113 -16.90 3.70 -3.65
C SER A 113 -15.40 3.55 -3.71
N VAL A 114 -14.93 3.07 -4.84
CA VAL A 114 -13.52 2.97 -5.19
C VAL A 114 -13.32 3.75 -6.48
N VAL A 115 -12.20 4.47 -6.59
CA VAL A 115 -11.83 5.13 -7.86
C VAL A 115 -11.11 4.15 -8.76
N ASN A 116 -11.05 4.44 -10.08
CA ASN A 116 -10.28 3.65 -11.04
C ASN A 116 -8.81 3.54 -10.62
N ASP A 117 -8.20 2.39 -10.90
CA ASP A 117 -6.79 2.09 -10.63
C ASP A 117 -6.40 2.34 -9.16
N CYS A 118 -7.30 1.98 -8.25
CA CYS A 118 -7.11 2.16 -6.81
C CYS A 118 -6.39 0.95 -6.21
N THR A 119 -5.32 1.21 -5.49
CA THR A 119 -4.66 0.20 -4.67
C THR A 119 -5.03 0.40 -3.21
N VAL A 120 -5.55 -0.67 -2.59
CA VAL A 120 -5.80 -0.72 -1.15
C VAL A 120 -4.94 -1.79 -0.50
N ASN A 121 -4.57 -1.58 0.75
CA ASN A 121 -3.83 -2.57 1.52
C ASN A 121 -4.79 -3.28 2.47
N LEU A 122 -4.98 -4.57 2.27
CA LEU A 122 -5.71 -5.44 3.19
C LEU A 122 -4.78 -5.85 4.33
N VAL A 123 -5.15 -5.54 5.56
CA VAL A 123 -4.51 -6.05 6.78
C VAL A 123 -5.43 -7.07 7.43
N PHE A 124 -4.87 -8.22 7.73
CA PHE A 124 -5.59 -9.34 8.35
C PHE A 124 -4.79 -9.91 9.51
N ASN A 125 -5.49 -10.14 10.62
CA ASN A 125 -4.93 -10.77 11.81
C ASN A 125 -5.93 -11.79 12.34
N ALA A 126 -5.47 -13.01 12.60
CA ALA A 126 -6.29 -14.06 13.22
C ALA A 126 -5.49 -14.85 14.24
N VAL A 127 -6.15 -15.29 15.29
CA VAL A 127 -5.64 -16.25 16.28
C VAL A 127 -6.41 -17.56 16.11
N ILE A 128 -5.68 -18.62 15.81
CA ILE A 128 -6.23 -19.96 15.59
C ILE A 128 -5.79 -20.85 16.74
N SER A 129 -6.74 -21.48 17.41
CA SER A 129 -6.50 -22.54 18.40
C SER A 129 -6.81 -23.91 17.80
N ALA A 130 -6.06 -24.93 18.22
CA ALA A 130 -6.33 -26.30 17.81
C ALA A 130 -6.00 -27.29 18.92
N SER A 131 -6.82 -28.33 19.04
CA SER A 131 -6.55 -29.48 19.91
C SER A 131 -5.55 -30.46 19.29
N ASN A 132 -5.49 -30.50 17.96
CA ASN A 132 -4.60 -31.35 17.18
C ASN A 132 -3.77 -30.53 16.19
N ALA A 133 -2.60 -31.00 15.83
CA ALA A 133 -1.82 -30.43 14.75
C ALA A 133 -2.53 -30.65 13.40
N GLY A 134 -2.50 -29.65 12.54
CA GLY A 134 -3.12 -29.69 11.22
C GLY A 134 -2.83 -28.46 10.40
N GLN A 135 -3.27 -28.44 9.17
CA GLN A 135 -3.04 -27.32 8.25
C GLN A 135 -4.27 -26.42 8.20
N PHE A 136 -4.05 -25.15 8.02
CA PHE A 136 -5.08 -24.15 7.73
C PHE A 136 -4.60 -23.20 6.64
N THR A 137 -5.55 -22.58 5.95
CA THR A 137 -5.29 -21.55 4.94
C THR A 137 -6.32 -20.44 5.04
N PHE A 138 -5.99 -19.27 4.51
CA PHE A 138 -6.95 -18.20 4.25
C PHE A 138 -6.89 -17.83 2.78
N THR A 139 -8.04 -17.88 2.11
CA THR A 139 -8.17 -17.44 0.71
C THR A 139 -8.80 -16.06 0.66
N ILE A 140 -8.22 -15.18 -0.14
CA ILE A 140 -8.70 -13.82 -0.34
C ILE A 140 -9.43 -13.75 -1.67
N TYR A 141 -10.60 -13.16 -1.63
CA TYR A 141 -11.46 -12.90 -2.78
C TYR A 141 -11.65 -11.40 -2.91
N ALA A 142 -11.46 -10.86 -4.11
CA ALA A 142 -11.95 -9.56 -4.52
C ALA A 142 -13.08 -9.80 -5.51
N ASP A 143 -14.27 -9.23 -5.26
CA ASP A 143 -15.49 -9.40 -6.08
C ASP A 143 -15.84 -10.87 -6.40
N ASN A 144 -15.65 -11.76 -5.43
CA ASN A 144 -15.82 -13.21 -5.52
C ASN A 144 -14.82 -13.95 -6.44
N VAL A 145 -13.78 -13.27 -6.91
CA VAL A 145 -12.66 -13.88 -7.62
C VAL A 145 -11.52 -14.11 -6.64
N ALA A 146 -10.94 -15.30 -6.61
CA ALA A 146 -9.78 -15.59 -5.77
C ALA A 146 -8.56 -14.84 -6.32
N GLU A 147 -8.12 -13.81 -5.60
CA GLU A 147 -6.99 -12.97 -6.01
C GLU A 147 -5.66 -13.52 -5.51
N ILE A 148 -5.62 -13.89 -4.24
CA ILE A 148 -4.40 -14.30 -3.57
C ILE A 148 -4.68 -15.50 -2.69
N TYR A 149 -3.81 -16.48 -2.81
CA TYR A 149 -3.77 -17.64 -1.92
C TYR A 149 -2.72 -17.40 -0.84
N VAL A 150 -3.16 -17.33 0.41
CA VAL A 150 -2.25 -17.16 1.54
C VAL A 150 -1.58 -18.49 1.88
N PRO A 151 -0.26 -18.50 2.15
CA PRO A 151 0.45 -19.72 2.50
C PRO A 151 -0.22 -20.49 3.61
N THR A 152 -0.18 -21.80 3.50
CA THR A 152 -0.69 -22.73 4.52
C THR A 152 0.09 -22.56 5.82
N GLY A 153 -0.64 -22.33 6.90
CA GLY A 153 -0.10 -22.40 8.25
C GLY A 153 -0.32 -23.79 8.85
N THR A 154 0.40 -24.11 9.90
CA THR A 154 0.24 -25.35 10.65
C THR A 154 -0.17 -25.03 12.08
N THR A 155 -1.25 -25.62 12.57
CA THR A 155 -1.64 -25.57 13.98
C THR A 155 -0.78 -26.56 14.77
N ILE A 156 -0.54 -26.22 16.04
CA ILE A 156 0.10 -27.11 17.00
C ILE A 156 -0.93 -27.70 17.94
N SER A 157 -0.72 -28.91 18.38
CA SER A 157 -1.61 -29.60 19.33
C SER A 157 -1.71 -28.82 20.64
N ASN A 158 -2.93 -28.54 21.09
CA ASN A 158 -3.24 -27.77 22.32
C ASN A 158 -2.55 -26.39 22.35
N GLY A 159 -2.48 -25.71 21.21
CA GLY A 159 -1.78 -24.44 21.06
C GLY A 159 -2.55 -23.39 20.30
N TYR A 160 -1.90 -22.23 20.19
CA TYR A 160 -2.38 -21.08 19.44
C TYR A 160 -1.37 -20.68 18.36
N VAL A 161 -1.87 -20.29 17.21
CA VAL A 161 -1.07 -19.77 16.10
C VAL A 161 -1.63 -18.43 15.67
N ASN A 162 -0.74 -17.46 15.48
CA ASN A 162 -1.09 -16.16 14.91
C ASN A 162 -0.88 -16.19 13.40
N CYS A 163 -1.89 -15.78 12.65
CA CYS A 163 -1.83 -15.57 11.21
C CYS A 163 -2.00 -14.08 10.92
N ASN A 164 -0.93 -13.43 10.46
CA ASN A 164 -0.92 -12.00 10.19
C ASN A 164 -0.33 -11.75 8.81
N PHE A 165 -1.00 -10.93 8.00
CA PHE A 165 -0.49 -10.51 6.71
C PHE A 165 -1.03 -9.14 6.29
N THR A 166 -0.31 -8.50 5.37
CA THR A 166 -0.73 -7.28 4.68
C THR A 166 -0.51 -7.50 3.20
N ILE A 167 -1.55 -7.29 2.40
CA ILE A 167 -1.55 -7.58 0.97
C ILE A 167 -2.13 -6.38 0.21
N PRO A 168 -1.42 -5.86 -0.82
CA PRO A 168 -1.99 -4.88 -1.72
C PRO A 168 -2.98 -5.55 -2.69
N LEU A 169 -4.14 -4.93 -2.88
CA LEU A 169 -5.16 -5.31 -3.84
C LEU A 169 -5.40 -4.14 -4.79
N LEU A 170 -5.38 -4.40 -6.09
CA LEU A 170 -5.62 -3.41 -7.13
C LEU A 170 -7.06 -3.57 -7.66
N PHE A 171 -7.81 -2.47 -7.67
CA PHE A 171 -9.10 -2.36 -8.33
C PHE A 171 -8.95 -1.50 -9.57
N ALA A 172 -9.08 -2.10 -10.75
CA ALA A 172 -8.95 -1.42 -12.03
C ALA A 172 -10.13 -0.50 -12.30
N ASP A 173 -11.32 -0.92 -11.91
CA ASP A 173 -12.57 -0.22 -12.19
C ASP A 173 -13.05 0.57 -10.97
N ALA A 174 -13.72 1.69 -11.23
CA ALA A 174 -14.42 2.42 -10.19
C ALA A 174 -15.75 1.77 -9.84
N GLY A 175 -16.14 1.86 -8.59
CA GLY A 175 -17.46 1.36 -8.18
C GLY A 175 -17.47 0.76 -6.78
N THR A 176 -18.41 -0.16 -6.57
CA THR A 176 -18.57 -0.92 -5.35
C THR A 176 -17.81 -2.23 -5.48
N HIS A 177 -16.96 -2.52 -4.51
CA HIS A 177 -16.18 -3.76 -4.46
C HIS A 177 -16.34 -4.46 -3.13
N ASN A 178 -16.11 -5.78 -3.12
CA ASN A 178 -16.13 -6.59 -1.92
C ASN A 178 -14.82 -7.34 -1.76
N ILE A 179 -14.26 -7.31 -0.56
CA ILE A 179 -13.12 -8.13 -0.18
C ILE A 179 -13.58 -9.14 0.86
N LYS A 180 -13.28 -10.40 0.61
CA LYS A 180 -13.61 -11.50 1.49
C LYS A 180 -12.38 -12.33 1.81
N VAL A 181 -12.17 -12.63 3.07
CA VAL A 181 -11.15 -13.57 3.52
C VAL A 181 -11.85 -14.76 4.12
N VAL A 182 -11.60 -15.96 3.58
CA VAL A 182 -12.26 -17.19 3.99
C VAL A 182 -11.21 -18.19 4.48
N GLY A 183 -11.43 -18.70 5.69
CA GLY A 183 -10.58 -19.74 6.26
C GLY A 183 -10.94 -21.13 5.72
N ASN A 184 -9.95 -22.00 5.70
CA ASN A 184 -10.12 -23.43 5.40
C ASN A 184 -9.11 -24.26 6.20
N GLY A 185 -9.49 -25.48 6.58
CA GLY A 185 -8.63 -26.42 7.28
C GLY A 185 -8.92 -26.58 8.76
N MET A 186 -7.88 -26.98 9.51
CA MET A 186 -8.01 -27.40 10.91
C MET A 186 -7.91 -26.22 11.90
N GLY A 187 -8.65 -26.34 12.99
CA GLY A 187 -8.60 -25.41 14.11
C GLY A 187 -9.84 -24.52 14.23
N THR A 188 -9.80 -23.65 15.21
CA THR A 188 -10.86 -22.70 15.53
C THR A 188 -10.25 -21.29 15.57
N VAL A 189 -10.79 -20.39 14.79
CA VAL A 189 -10.43 -18.97 14.83
C VAL A 189 -11.11 -18.35 16.05
N THR A 190 -10.32 -17.99 17.04
CA THR A 190 -10.79 -17.42 18.32
C THR A 190 -10.84 -15.90 18.28
N GLN A 191 -9.99 -15.28 17.49
CA GLN A 191 -9.94 -13.84 17.27
C GLN A 191 -9.66 -13.57 15.80
N MET A 192 -10.29 -12.54 15.26
CA MET A 192 -10.08 -12.08 13.89
C MET A 192 -10.26 -10.56 13.83
N LYS A 193 -9.35 -9.91 13.12
CA LYS A 193 -9.45 -8.50 12.75
C LYS A 193 -9.01 -8.34 11.31
N SER A 194 -9.78 -7.60 10.56
CA SER A 194 -9.43 -7.20 9.20
C SER A 194 -9.79 -5.74 8.98
N TYR A 195 -9.04 -5.08 8.17
CA TYR A 195 -9.36 -3.77 7.63
C TYR A 195 -8.57 -3.54 6.35
N VAL A 196 -9.06 -2.65 5.54
CA VAL A 196 -8.29 -2.09 4.43
C VAL A 196 -7.98 -0.63 4.72
N PHE A 197 -6.89 -0.17 4.15
CA PHE A 197 -6.58 1.25 4.10
C PHE A 197 -6.05 1.61 2.72
N GLY A 198 -6.41 2.80 2.27
CA GLY A 198 -6.02 3.34 0.98
C GLY A 198 -6.58 4.73 0.74
N GLN A 199 -6.17 5.33 -0.36
CA GLN A 199 -6.76 6.55 -0.87
C GLN A 199 -7.75 6.21 -1.99
N GLY A 200 -8.79 7.01 -2.15
CA GLY A 200 -9.78 6.76 -3.20
C GLY A 200 -10.83 5.70 -2.87
N ILE A 201 -10.98 5.35 -1.59
CA ILE A 201 -12.02 4.45 -1.09
C ILE A 201 -12.93 5.22 -0.11
N LYS A 202 -14.20 4.82 -0.07
CA LYS A 202 -15.17 5.32 0.93
C LYS A 202 -15.86 4.14 1.61
N GLU A 203 -16.07 4.26 2.90
CA GLU A 203 -16.88 3.33 3.67
C GLU A 203 -18.34 3.39 3.18
N GLY A 204 -18.96 2.23 3.15
CA GLY A 204 -20.37 2.14 2.93
C GLY A 204 -21.13 2.81 4.06
N GLY A 205 -21.93 3.81 3.72
CA GLY A 205 -22.93 4.26 4.67
C GLY A 205 -23.82 3.06 5.03
N THR A 206 -23.84 2.67 6.28
CA THR A 206 -24.91 1.82 6.80
C THR A 206 -26.19 2.62 6.60
N ASN A 207 -26.97 2.26 5.58
CA ASN A 207 -28.35 2.72 5.52
C ASN A 207 -29.04 2.20 6.79
N GLY A 208 -29.22 3.10 7.77
CA GLY A 208 -30.04 2.89 8.92
C GLY A 208 -31.51 2.80 8.55
#